data_695257aad98a34e1a5f7900560a860c5
#
_entry.id   695257aad98a34e1a5f7900560a860c5
#
_cell.length_a   1.000
_cell.length_b   1.000
_cell.length_c   1.000
_cell.angle_alpha   90.00
_cell.angle_beta   90.00
_cell.angle_gamma   90.00
#
_symmetry.space_group_name_H-M   'P 1'
#
loop_
_entity.id
_entity.type
_entity.pdbx_description
1 polymer ?
#
loop_
_entity_poly.entity_id
_entity_poly.type
_entity_poly.pdbx_seq_one_letter_code
_entity_poly.pdbx_strand_id
1 'polypeptide(L)'
;CINVELTGCLTKSSDGKELAPIGSLKKAGVVALTDIPNSPQNNQIFYKAIEYASMFDIPVIDLPRDLSLSEKGNAHDGPEALKMGLGGFPRIAEELHVQRAISIAKNLDTKIHISSISSIGSVDMIRDAKKKGVLITADTTPEHIFLTEKNICEFNTNFKITPPLREEKDQKAIVNGLMDGTLDCISSGHKPYEEHDKNVEYDLAPEGVISLETSLNISFKALKNHESFSWLKLIDLLSLKPSKILKLNGASLEPGMNADIVVYDPKVKWVYQKQNNYSNAKNSPYDNMCFDGKVINTIHSGDCKLNLK
;
A
#
# COMPACT_ATOMS: atom_id res chain seq x y z
N CYS A 1 13.51 14.58 8.67
CA CYS A 1 13.30 13.78 9.89
C CYS A 1 11.83 13.48 10.03
N ILE A 2 11.52 12.23 10.36
CA ILE A 2 10.17 11.71 10.55
C ILE A 2 10.22 10.67 11.67
N ASN A 3 9.08 10.37 12.28
CA ASN A 3 8.96 9.20 13.15
C ASN A 3 8.98 7.94 12.29
N VAL A 4 9.68 6.91 12.75
CA VAL A 4 9.75 5.61 12.09
C VAL A 4 9.29 4.55 13.08
N GLU A 5 8.18 3.90 12.75
CA GLU A 5 7.63 2.80 13.52
C GLU A 5 7.98 1.46 12.85
N LEU A 6 8.20 0.43 13.66
CA LEU A 6 8.63 -0.87 13.16
C LEU A 6 7.50 -1.90 13.21
N THR A 7 7.42 -2.71 12.17
CA THR A 7 6.59 -3.91 12.16
C THR A 7 7.44 -5.15 12.49
N GLY A 8 6.82 -6.15 13.11
CA GLY A 8 7.43 -7.47 13.31
C GLY A 8 6.91 -8.50 12.31
N CYS A 9 7.63 -9.62 12.18
CA CYS A 9 7.18 -10.73 11.35
C CYS A 9 6.01 -11.48 12.01
N LEU A 10 5.08 -11.98 11.21
CA LEU A 10 4.04 -12.93 11.63
C LEU A 10 4.64 -14.31 11.83
N THR A 11 5.49 -14.71 10.89
CA THR A 11 6.22 -15.98 10.91
C THR A 11 7.72 -15.74 10.98
N LYS A 12 8.50 -16.70 11.49
CA LYS A 12 9.95 -16.60 11.55
C LYS A 12 10.52 -16.36 10.15
N SER A 13 11.37 -15.36 10.03
CA SER A 13 11.96 -14.94 8.74
C SER A 13 10.95 -14.67 7.62
N SER A 14 9.68 -14.44 7.94
CA SER A 14 8.57 -14.28 6.98
C SER A 14 8.44 -15.44 5.98
N ASP A 15 8.74 -16.68 6.42
CA ASP A 15 8.78 -17.86 5.56
C ASP A 15 7.45 -18.65 5.53
N GLY A 16 6.47 -18.26 6.35
CA GLY A 16 5.15 -18.89 6.42
C GLY A 16 5.09 -20.26 7.08
N LYS A 17 6.18 -20.73 7.75
CA LYS A 17 6.27 -22.09 8.30
C LYS A 17 6.06 -22.17 9.80
N GLU A 18 6.65 -21.26 10.56
CA GLU A 18 6.58 -21.24 12.01
C GLU A 18 6.22 -19.85 12.53
N LEU A 19 5.46 -19.79 13.62
CA LEU A 19 5.09 -18.52 14.24
C LEU A 19 6.32 -17.76 14.75
N ALA A 20 6.35 -16.46 14.55
CA ALA A 20 7.29 -15.56 15.21
C ALA A 20 6.99 -15.45 16.71
N PRO A 21 7.93 -15.01 17.55
CA PRO A 21 7.71 -14.81 18.98
C PRO A 21 6.91 -13.51 19.24
N ILE A 22 5.64 -13.48 18.81
CA ILE A 22 4.76 -12.30 18.79
C ILE A 22 4.74 -11.53 20.10
N GLY A 23 4.65 -12.24 21.23
CA GLY A 23 4.66 -11.60 22.55
C GLY A 23 5.97 -10.85 22.86
N SER A 24 7.12 -11.36 22.39
CA SER A 24 8.41 -10.69 22.53
C SER A 24 8.53 -9.49 21.60
N LEU A 25 8.04 -9.62 20.36
CA LEU A 25 7.97 -8.51 19.39
C LEU A 25 7.12 -7.36 19.90
N LYS A 26 5.94 -7.66 20.49
CA LYS A 26 5.10 -6.64 21.12
C LYS A 26 5.81 -5.91 22.25
N LYS A 27 6.53 -6.66 23.13
CA LYS A 27 7.33 -6.06 24.22
C LYS A 27 8.48 -5.20 23.68
N ALA A 28 9.03 -5.54 22.52
CA ALA A 28 10.06 -4.75 21.84
C ALA A 28 9.52 -3.47 21.18
N GLY A 29 8.19 -3.27 21.15
CA GLY A 29 7.58 -2.03 20.68
C GLY A 29 7.15 -2.03 19.22
N VAL A 30 7.04 -3.20 18.56
CA VAL A 30 6.50 -3.22 17.18
C VAL A 30 5.02 -2.80 17.18
N VAL A 31 4.62 -2.03 16.20
CA VAL A 31 3.27 -1.45 16.11
C VAL A 31 2.28 -2.36 15.36
N ALA A 32 2.78 -3.23 14.50
CA ALA A 32 1.99 -4.21 13.75
C ALA A 32 2.82 -5.45 13.41
N LEU A 33 2.16 -6.50 12.93
CA LEU A 33 2.78 -7.72 12.45
C LEU A 33 2.47 -7.93 10.96
N THR A 34 3.46 -8.35 10.19
CA THR A 34 3.31 -8.63 8.76
C THR A 34 4.44 -9.52 8.26
N ASP A 35 4.19 -10.31 7.22
CA ASP A 35 5.25 -11.02 6.50
C ASP A 35 5.56 -10.38 5.14
N ILE A 36 5.02 -9.19 4.86
CA ILE A 36 5.31 -8.44 3.62
C ILE A 36 6.85 -8.32 3.42
N PRO A 37 7.38 -8.60 2.22
CA PRO A 37 6.69 -8.77 0.92
C PRO A 37 6.11 -10.18 0.66
N ASN A 38 6.27 -11.11 1.57
CA ASN A 38 5.71 -12.45 1.45
C ASN A 38 4.25 -12.48 1.93
N SER A 39 3.54 -13.56 1.57
CA SER A 39 2.20 -13.86 2.06
C SER A 39 2.20 -15.29 2.59
N PRO A 40 1.80 -15.54 3.85
CA PRO A 40 1.71 -16.90 4.37
C PRO A 40 0.77 -17.75 3.52
N GLN A 41 1.27 -18.86 2.95
CA GLN A 41 0.48 -19.75 2.10
C GLN A 41 -0.26 -20.82 2.92
N ASN A 42 0.24 -21.15 4.10
CA ASN A 42 -0.36 -22.14 4.98
C ASN A 42 -1.48 -21.50 5.82
N ASN A 43 -2.73 -21.89 5.54
CA ASN A 43 -3.91 -21.37 6.22
C ASN A 43 -3.93 -21.66 7.73
N GLN A 44 -3.39 -22.80 8.18
CA GLN A 44 -3.31 -23.14 9.60
C GLN A 44 -2.36 -22.19 10.34
N ILE A 45 -1.18 -21.97 9.75
CA ILE A 45 -0.18 -21.05 10.32
C ILE A 45 -0.74 -19.63 10.37
N PHE A 46 -1.35 -19.16 9.28
CA PHE A 46 -1.95 -17.84 9.22
C PHE A 46 -3.07 -17.65 10.25
N TYR A 47 -3.98 -18.63 10.36
CA TYR A 47 -5.04 -18.62 11.37
C TYR A 47 -4.47 -18.53 12.79
N LYS A 48 -3.49 -19.39 13.13
CA LYS A 48 -2.84 -19.40 14.45
C LYS A 48 -2.07 -18.13 14.74
N ALA A 49 -1.44 -17.53 13.73
CA ALA A 49 -0.75 -16.25 13.88
C ALA A 49 -1.71 -15.12 14.25
N ILE A 50 -2.85 -15.04 13.58
CA ILE A 50 -3.89 -14.05 13.87
C ILE A 50 -4.51 -14.27 15.25
N GLU A 51 -4.87 -15.54 15.58
CA GLU A 51 -5.37 -15.90 16.91
C GLU A 51 -4.38 -15.47 18.01
N TYR A 52 -3.08 -15.74 17.84
CA TYR A 52 -2.06 -15.36 18.81
C TYR A 52 -1.84 -13.84 18.87
N ALA A 53 -1.84 -13.15 17.72
CA ALA A 53 -1.70 -11.69 17.66
C ALA A 53 -2.87 -10.97 18.35
N SER A 54 -4.08 -11.50 18.23
CA SER A 54 -5.28 -10.92 18.86
C SER A 54 -5.19 -10.88 20.40
N MET A 55 -4.48 -11.83 21.04
CA MET A 55 -4.25 -11.84 22.47
C MET A 55 -3.45 -10.64 22.98
N PHE A 56 -2.67 -10.01 22.11
CA PHE A 56 -1.85 -8.83 22.41
C PHE A 56 -2.42 -7.54 21.85
N ASP A 57 -3.62 -7.59 21.24
CA ASP A 57 -4.26 -6.45 20.58
C ASP A 57 -3.32 -5.72 19.59
N ILE A 58 -2.51 -6.49 18.86
CA ILE A 58 -1.57 -5.98 17.86
C ILE A 58 -2.16 -6.14 16.45
N PRO A 59 -2.19 -5.07 15.61
CA PRO A 59 -2.67 -5.16 14.25
C PRO A 59 -1.88 -6.16 13.40
N VAL A 60 -2.59 -6.94 12.57
CA VAL A 60 -2.01 -7.82 11.56
C VAL A 60 -2.26 -7.24 10.19
N ILE A 61 -1.21 -7.13 9.37
CA ILE A 61 -1.26 -6.65 7.99
C ILE A 61 -0.95 -7.82 7.08
N ASP A 62 -1.89 -8.20 6.21
CA ASP A 62 -1.75 -9.28 5.24
C ASP A 62 -1.64 -8.73 3.81
N LEU A 63 -0.68 -9.24 3.03
CA LEU A 63 -0.60 -9.02 1.59
C LEU A 63 -1.31 -10.19 0.90
N PRO A 64 -2.48 -9.97 0.28
CA PRO A 64 -3.26 -11.07 -0.29
C PRO A 64 -2.63 -11.55 -1.60
N ARG A 65 -1.94 -12.68 -1.58
CA ARG A 65 -1.31 -13.27 -2.76
C ARG A 65 -1.24 -14.80 -2.64
N ASP A 66 -1.95 -15.50 -3.50
CA ASP A 66 -1.77 -16.94 -3.70
C ASP A 66 -0.59 -17.15 -4.65
N LEU A 67 0.50 -17.73 -4.12
CA LEU A 67 1.73 -17.96 -4.89
C LEU A 67 1.54 -19.07 -5.93
N SER A 68 0.68 -20.07 -5.68
CA SER A 68 0.44 -21.15 -6.63
C SER A 68 -0.16 -20.66 -7.95
N LEU A 69 -0.93 -19.57 -7.88
CA LEU A 69 -1.56 -18.94 -9.03
C LEU A 69 -0.76 -17.77 -9.64
N SER A 70 0.22 -17.25 -8.90
CA SER A 70 0.93 -16.01 -9.28
C SER A 70 2.45 -16.14 -9.30
N GLU A 71 3.02 -17.34 -9.10
CA GLU A 71 4.48 -17.55 -8.98
C GLU A 71 5.26 -17.01 -10.18
N LYS A 72 4.71 -17.19 -11.39
CA LYS A 72 5.33 -16.74 -12.64
C LYS A 72 4.69 -15.46 -13.18
N GLY A 73 3.80 -14.84 -12.42
CA GLY A 73 3.06 -13.67 -12.85
C GLY A 73 3.89 -12.39 -12.72
N ASN A 74 4.24 -11.78 -13.84
CA ASN A 74 5.01 -10.53 -13.92
C ASN A 74 4.13 -9.30 -14.23
N ALA A 75 2.93 -9.53 -14.75
CA ALA A 75 1.96 -8.51 -15.10
C ALA A 75 0.55 -9.03 -14.84
N HIS A 76 -0.46 -8.16 -14.89
CA HIS A 76 -1.85 -8.59 -14.84
C HIS A 76 -2.15 -9.63 -15.92
N ASP A 77 -2.86 -10.70 -15.56
CA ASP A 77 -3.37 -11.69 -16.55
C ASP A 77 -4.48 -11.03 -17.39
N GLY A 78 -4.07 -10.32 -18.41
CA GLY A 78 -4.90 -9.47 -19.24
C GLY A 78 -4.30 -9.27 -20.64
N PRO A 79 -4.98 -8.46 -21.48
CA PRO A 79 -4.59 -8.28 -22.87
C PRO A 79 -3.18 -7.70 -23.05
N GLU A 80 -2.70 -6.85 -22.15
CA GLU A 80 -1.36 -6.27 -22.30
C GLU A 80 -0.26 -7.30 -21.98
N ALA A 81 -0.42 -8.11 -20.94
CA ALA A 81 0.52 -9.21 -20.67
C ALA A 81 0.58 -10.21 -21.83
N LEU A 82 -0.57 -10.56 -22.40
CA LEU A 82 -0.63 -11.46 -23.56
C LEU A 82 0.10 -10.90 -24.78
N LYS A 83 -0.10 -9.62 -25.11
CA LYS A 83 0.61 -8.94 -26.21
C LYS A 83 2.12 -8.93 -26.02
N MET A 84 2.58 -8.80 -24.78
CA MET A 84 3.99 -8.72 -24.42
C MET A 84 4.63 -10.09 -24.16
N GLY A 85 3.85 -11.17 -24.15
CA GLY A 85 4.32 -12.52 -23.82
C GLY A 85 4.74 -12.68 -22.36
N LEU A 86 4.21 -11.84 -21.45
CA LEU A 86 4.52 -11.87 -20.02
C LEU A 86 3.64 -12.89 -19.28
N GLY A 87 4.20 -13.50 -18.22
CA GLY A 87 3.45 -14.35 -17.31
C GLY A 87 2.34 -13.56 -16.60
N GLY A 88 1.11 -14.10 -16.62
CA GLY A 88 -0.06 -13.46 -16.00
C GLY A 88 -0.14 -13.66 -14.49
N PHE A 89 -0.53 -12.61 -13.77
CA PHE A 89 -0.95 -12.66 -12.37
C PHE A 89 -2.47 -12.42 -12.32
N PRO A 90 -3.29 -13.47 -12.21
CA PRO A 90 -4.73 -13.34 -12.27
C PRO A 90 -5.31 -12.67 -11.02
N ARG A 91 -6.45 -12.00 -11.15
CA ARG A 91 -7.17 -11.38 -10.01
C ARG A 91 -7.48 -12.38 -8.91
N ILE A 92 -7.87 -13.59 -9.29
CA ILE A 92 -8.25 -14.65 -8.35
C ILE A 92 -7.13 -14.98 -7.35
N ALA A 93 -5.85 -14.78 -7.71
CA ALA A 93 -4.72 -14.98 -6.79
C ALA A 93 -4.73 -14.00 -5.60
N GLU A 94 -5.27 -12.80 -5.79
CA GLU A 94 -5.51 -11.82 -4.71
C GLU A 94 -6.83 -12.13 -4.00
N GLU A 95 -7.90 -12.35 -4.75
CA GLU A 95 -9.27 -12.50 -4.24
C GLU A 95 -9.44 -13.70 -3.31
N LEU A 96 -8.79 -14.83 -3.57
CA LEU A 96 -8.79 -15.99 -2.68
C LEU A 96 -8.19 -15.67 -1.30
N HIS A 97 -7.09 -14.92 -1.26
CA HIS A 97 -6.47 -14.55 0.00
C HIS A 97 -7.25 -13.42 0.73
N VAL A 98 -7.89 -12.51 0.01
CA VAL A 98 -8.84 -11.56 0.59
C VAL A 98 -10.01 -12.31 1.26
N GLN A 99 -10.62 -13.27 0.55
CA GLN A 99 -11.71 -14.09 1.12
C GLN A 99 -11.24 -14.89 2.34
N ARG A 100 -10.01 -15.42 2.31
CA ARG A 100 -9.39 -16.10 3.45
C ARG A 100 -9.30 -15.19 4.67
N ALA A 101 -8.75 -14.00 4.50
CA ALA A 101 -8.60 -13.01 5.58
C ALA A 101 -9.95 -12.60 6.17
N ILE A 102 -10.95 -12.33 5.32
CA ILE A 102 -12.34 -12.04 5.73
C ILE A 102 -12.93 -13.18 6.56
N SER A 103 -12.76 -14.42 6.12
CA SER A 103 -13.31 -15.61 6.82
C SER A 103 -12.66 -15.81 8.19
N ILE A 104 -11.35 -15.59 8.30
CA ILE A 104 -10.62 -15.69 9.56
C ILE A 104 -11.00 -14.54 10.51
N ALA A 105 -11.03 -13.30 10.01
CA ALA A 105 -11.45 -12.15 10.82
C ALA A 105 -12.84 -12.34 11.40
N LYS A 106 -13.78 -12.83 10.59
CA LYS A 106 -15.15 -13.15 11.04
C LYS A 106 -15.19 -14.26 12.09
N ASN A 107 -14.40 -15.33 11.89
CA ASN A 107 -14.41 -16.48 12.81
C ASN A 107 -13.79 -16.16 14.16
N LEU A 108 -12.71 -15.40 14.18
CA LEU A 108 -11.97 -15.01 15.39
C LEU A 108 -12.49 -13.70 16.02
N ASP A 109 -13.47 -13.03 15.41
CA ASP A 109 -13.96 -11.70 15.80
C ASP A 109 -12.81 -10.72 16.05
N THR A 110 -11.82 -10.68 15.12
CA THR A 110 -10.60 -9.89 15.26
C THR A 110 -10.33 -9.03 14.04
N LYS A 111 -9.55 -7.97 14.24
CA LYS A 111 -9.19 -7.02 13.18
C LYS A 111 -8.06 -7.57 12.32
N ILE A 112 -8.25 -7.53 10.99
CA ILE A 112 -7.19 -7.77 10.00
C ILE A 112 -7.16 -6.58 9.04
N HIS A 113 -5.96 -6.10 8.74
CA HIS A 113 -5.73 -5.12 7.69
C HIS A 113 -5.19 -5.82 6.44
N ILE A 114 -5.85 -5.60 5.31
CA ILE A 114 -5.48 -6.20 4.02
C ILE A 114 -4.80 -5.12 3.19
N SER A 115 -3.53 -5.32 2.88
CA SER A 115 -2.72 -4.32 2.20
C SER A 115 -2.71 -4.49 0.68
N SER A 116 -2.56 -3.35 -0.02
CA SER A 116 -2.29 -3.28 -1.46
C SER A 116 -3.37 -3.92 -2.34
N ILE A 117 -4.63 -3.63 -2.07
CA ILE A 117 -5.76 -4.09 -2.88
C ILE A 117 -5.66 -3.53 -4.30
N SER A 118 -5.80 -4.39 -5.29
CA SER A 118 -5.66 -4.06 -6.71
C SER A 118 -6.83 -4.48 -7.61
N SER A 119 -7.70 -5.42 -7.19
CA SER A 119 -8.77 -5.96 -8.04
C SER A 119 -10.16 -5.49 -7.62
N ILE A 120 -11.05 -5.37 -8.60
CA ILE A 120 -12.47 -5.05 -8.39
C ILE A 120 -13.17 -6.10 -7.51
N GLY A 121 -12.87 -7.39 -7.70
CA GLY A 121 -13.46 -8.46 -6.89
C GLY A 121 -13.06 -8.36 -5.41
N SER A 122 -11.82 -8.00 -5.12
CA SER A 122 -11.36 -7.73 -3.76
C SER A 122 -12.10 -6.56 -3.11
N VAL A 123 -12.29 -5.45 -3.85
CA VAL A 123 -13.07 -4.30 -3.36
C VAL A 123 -14.50 -4.69 -3.02
N ASP A 124 -15.16 -5.47 -3.87
CA ASP A 124 -16.54 -5.91 -3.65
C ASP A 124 -16.65 -6.84 -2.43
N MET A 125 -15.72 -7.80 -2.27
CA MET A 125 -15.66 -8.67 -1.10
C MET A 125 -15.48 -7.90 0.20
N ILE A 126 -14.56 -6.92 0.22
CA ILE A 126 -14.30 -6.08 1.39
C ILE A 126 -15.54 -5.23 1.72
N ARG A 127 -16.20 -4.65 0.71
CA ARG A 127 -17.43 -3.88 0.86
C ARG A 127 -18.53 -4.72 1.52
N ASP A 128 -18.74 -5.93 1.04
CA ASP A 128 -19.74 -6.85 1.58
C ASP A 128 -19.39 -7.35 2.99
N ALA A 129 -18.12 -7.60 3.25
CA ALA A 129 -17.65 -7.98 4.59
C ALA A 129 -17.91 -6.87 5.61
N LYS A 130 -17.57 -5.61 5.26
CA LYS A 130 -17.84 -4.44 6.13
C LYS A 130 -19.32 -4.22 6.39
N LYS A 131 -20.20 -4.38 5.37
CA LYS A 131 -21.65 -4.30 5.56
C LYS A 131 -22.18 -5.37 6.53
N LYS A 132 -21.51 -6.52 6.60
CA LYS A 132 -21.84 -7.63 7.53
C LYS A 132 -21.17 -7.48 8.90
N GLY A 133 -20.48 -6.37 9.17
CA GLY A 133 -19.83 -6.07 10.44
C GLY A 133 -18.51 -6.81 10.67
N VAL A 134 -17.91 -7.42 9.65
CA VAL A 134 -16.60 -8.06 9.78
C VAL A 134 -15.51 -6.99 10.01
N LEU A 135 -14.62 -7.24 10.95
CA LEU A 135 -13.58 -6.31 11.37
C LEU A 135 -12.40 -6.30 10.38
N ILE A 136 -12.64 -5.76 9.17
CA ILE A 136 -11.64 -5.64 8.11
C ILE A 136 -11.37 -4.18 7.82
N THR A 137 -10.08 -3.85 7.65
CA THR A 137 -9.62 -2.62 7.02
C THR A 137 -8.73 -2.96 5.83
N ALA A 138 -8.61 -2.06 4.87
CA ALA A 138 -7.79 -2.30 3.70
C ALA A 138 -7.16 -1.03 3.14
N ASP A 139 -6.01 -1.19 2.50
CA ASP A 139 -5.35 -0.13 1.76
C ASP A 139 -5.14 -0.47 0.28
N THR A 140 -4.72 0.53 -0.45
CA THR A 140 -4.18 0.42 -1.81
C THR A 140 -2.99 1.37 -1.97
N THR A 141 -2.30 1.34 -3.11
CA THR A 141 -1.16 2.23 -3.36
C THR A 141 -1.47 3.33 -4.37
N PRO A 142 -0.69 4.42 -4.41
CA PRO A 142 -0.84 5.48 -5.41
C PRO A 142 -0.79 4.97 -6.85
N GLU A 143 0.00 3.93 -7.11
CA GLU A 143 0.13 3.31 -8.41
C GLU A 143 -1.21 2.70 -8.87
N HIS A 144 -1.91 1.96 -8.01
CA HIS A 144 -3.18 1.31 -8.35
C HIS A 144 -4.35 2.28 -8.53
N ILE A 145 -4.27 3.50 -7.97
CA ILE A 145 -5.30 4.52 -8.19
C ILE A 145 -5.03 5.40 -9.40
N PHE A 146 -3.79 5.43 -9.92
CA PHE A 146 -3.40 6.33 -11.00
C PHE A 146 -2.99 5.62 -12.30
N LEU A 147 -2.32 4.47 -12.19
CA LEU A 147 -1.80 3.72 -13.34
C LEU A 147 -2.69 2.51 -13.66
N THR A 148 -2.56 2.00 -14.88
CA THR A 148 -3.20 0.77 -15.35
C THR A 148 -2.18 -0.12 -16.07
N GLU A 149 -2.55 -1.35 -16.42
CA GLU A 149 -1.71 -2.26 -17.20
C GLU A 149 -1.23 -1.67 -18.54
N LYS A 150 -1.96 -0.71 -19.11
CA LYS A 150 -1.56 0.00 -20.33
C LYS A 150 -0.26 0.79 -20.19
N ASN A 151 0.15 1.10 -18.95
CA ASN A 151 1.38 1.81 -18.66
C ASN A 151 2.64 0.92 -18.72
N ILE A 152 2.49 -0.42 -18.80
CA ILE A 152 3.63 -1.37 -18.84
C ILE A 152 4.33 -1.38 -20.21
N CYS A 153 3.88 -0.58 -21.16
CA CYS A 153 4.41 -0.55 -22.53
C CYS A 153 5.94 -0.52 -22.56
N GLU A 154 6.53 -1.10 -23.64
CA GLU A 154 7.97 -1.10 -23.89
C GLU A 154 8.83 -1.80 -22.82
N PHE A 155 8.23 -2.72 -22.03
CA PHE A 155 8.93 -3.48 -20.97
C PHE A 155 9.62 -2.59 -19.92
N ASN A 156 9.09 -1.39 -19.67
CA ASN A 156 9.67 -0.49 -18.68
C ASN A 156 9.49 -1.05 -17.27
N THR A 157 10.57 -1.54 -16.69
CA THR A 157 10.61 -2.18 -15.37
C THR A 157 10.19 -1.26 -14.22
N ASN A 158 10.18 0.06 -14.40
CA ASN A 158 9.68 1.01 -13.40
C ASN A 158 8.16 0.93 -13.19
N PHE A 159 7.41 0.23 -14.10
CA PHE A 159 5.99 -0.06 -13.90
C PHE A 159 5.74 -1.46 -13.33
N LYS A 160 6.79 -2.23 -13.06
CA LYS A 160 6.67 -3.56 -12.44
C LYS A 160 6.50 -3.44 -10.93
N ILE A 161 5.30 -3.71 -10.45
CA ILE A 161 4.91 -3.68 -9.03
C ILE A 161 4.14 -4.94 -8.63
N THR A 162 3.97 -5.16 -7.34
CA THR A 162 3.14 -6.24 -6.81
C THR A 162 2.16 -5.72 -5.74
N PRO A 163 0.85 -6.03 -5.85
CA PRO A 163 0.18 -6.65 -7.00
C PRO A 163 0.42 -5.86 -8.30
N PRO A 164 0.28 -6.49 -9.49
CA PRO A 164 0.53 -5.79 -10.74
C PRO A 164 -0.53 -4.73 -11.03
N LEU A 165 -0.17 -3.74 -11.86
CA LEU A 165 -1.13 -2.79 -12.41
C LEU A 165 -2.24 -3.54 -13.16
N ARG A 166 -3.50 -3.17 -12.89
CA ARG A 166 -4.69 -3.85 -13.41
C ARG A 166 -5.34 -3.05 -14.54
N GLU A 167 -6.48 -3.55 -15.03
CA GLU A 167 -7.31 -2.84 -16.00
C GLU A 167 -7.96 -1.58 -15.42
N GLU A 168 -8.44 -0.71 -16.31
CA GLU A 168 -9.14 0.53 -15.95
C GLU A 168 -10.37 0.30 -15.06
N LYS A 169 -11.08 -0.83 -15.24
CA LYS A 169 -12.23 -1.17 -14.40
C LYS A 169 -11.84 -1.43 -12.94
N ASP A 170 -10.67 -2.03 -12.71
CA ASP A 170 -10.13 -2.26 -11.37
C ASP A 170 -9.71 -0.95 -10.74
N GLN A 171 -8.97 -0.11 -11.47
CA GLN A 171 -8.57 1.23 -11.04
C GLN A 171 -9.79 2.06 -10.60
N LYS A 172 -10.85 2.09 -11.41
CA LYS A 172 -12.10 2.80 -11.08
C LYS A 172 -12.76 2.24 -9.82
N ALA A 173 -12.79 0.91 -9.67
CA ALA A 173 -13.35 0.28 -8.47
C ALA A 173 -12.57 0.65 -7.20
N ILE A 174 -11.23 0.70 -7.29
CA ILE A 174 -10.36 1.12 -6.19
C ILE A 174 -10.59 2.58 -5.82
N VAL A 175 -10.62 3.48 -6.80
CA VAL A 175 -10.91 4.91 -6.58
C VAL A 175 -12.27 5.07 -5.90
N ASN A 176 -13.31 4.44 -6.41
CA ASN A 176 -14.64 4.46 -5.79
C ASN A 176 -14.62 3.87 -4.37
N GLY A 177 -13.88 2.76 -4.16
CA GLY A 177 -13.73 2.13 -2.86
C GLY A 177 -13.03 3.01 -1.81
N LEU A 178 -12.05 3.84 -2.22
CA LEU A 178 -11.47 4.87 -1.35
C LEU A 178 -12.49 5.96 -1.00
N MET A 179 -13.26 6.40 -1.99
CA MET A 179 -14.18 7.52 -1.82
C MET A 179 -15.42 7.13 -1.00
N ASP A 180 -15.95 5.91 -1.16
CA ASP A 180 -17.09 5.40 -0.38
C ASP A 180 -16.70 4.80 1.00
N GLY A 181 -15.40 4.66 1.28
CA GLY A 181 -14.87 4.16 2.56
C GLY A 181 -14.76 2.63 2.63
N THR A 182 -14.95 1.93 1.53
CA THR A 182 -14.65 0.48 1.42
C THR A 182 -13.18 0.21 1.64
N LEU A 183 -12.29 1.00 1.00
CA LEU A 183 -10.87 1.04 1.29
C LEU A 183 -10.61 2.18 2.29
N ASP A 184 -9.78 1.92 3.28
CA ASP A 184 -9.60 2.82 4.41
C ASP A 184 -8.50 3.84 4.21
N CYS A 185 -7.39 3.45 3.58
CA CYS A 185 -6.24 4.32 3.45
C CYS A 185 -5.42 4.04 2.18
N ILE A 186 -4.42 4.88 1.97
CA ILE A 186 -3.44 4.74 0.90
C ILE A 186 -2.08 4.53 1.56
N SER A 187 -1.46 3.37 1.31
CA SER A 187 -0.08 3.07 1.69
C SER A 187 0.87 3.49 0.56
N SER A 188 2.11 3.84 0.89
CA SER A 188 3.03 4.31 -0.15
C SER A 188 3.49 3.22 -1.12
N GLY A 189 3.48 1.95 -0.72
CA GLY A 189 4.05 0.88 -1.52
C GLY A 189 5.54 1.07 -1.83
N HIS A 190 6.24 1.92 -1.07
CA HIS A 190 7.62 2.33 -1.33
C HIS A 190 8.60 1.16 -1.30
N LYS A 191 9.25 0.88 -2.41
CA LYS A 191 10.19 -0.22 -2.55
C LYS A 191 11.38 0.20 -3.43
N PRO A 192 12.45 0.72 -2.82
CA PRO A 192 13.60 1.22 -3.56
C PRO A 192 14.48 0.08 -4.07
N TYR A 193 14.96 0.24 -5.30
CA TYR A 193 15.95 -0.60 -5.95
C TYR A 193 17.00 0.25 -6.62
N GLU A 194 18.19 -0.28 -6.74
CA GLU A 194 19.26 0.36 -7.49
C GLU A 194 18.97 0.32 -9.01
N GLU A 195 19.61 1.21 -9.76
CA GLU A 195 19.35 1.33 -11.19
C GLU A 195 19.71 0.04 -11.94
N HIS A 196 20.78 -0.63 -11.53
CA HIS A 196 21.20 -1.88 -12.16
C HIS A 196 20.24 -3.04 -11.91
N ASP A 197 19.51 -3.08 -10.77
CA ASP A 197 18.48 -4.07 -10.50
C ASP A 197 17.28 -3.91 -11.45
N LYS A 198 16.99 -2.68 -11.85
CA LYS A 198 15.87 -2.36 -12.73
C LYS A 198 16.25 -2.36 -14.21
N ASN A 199 17.55 -2.31 -14.53
CA ASN A 199 18.05 -2.31 -15.92
C ASN A 199 18.37 -3.74 -16.40
N VAL A 200 17.37 -4.60 -16.29
CA VAL A 200 17.39 -5.99 -16.71
C VAL A 200 16.11 -6.30 -17.47
N GLU A 201 15.99 -7.52 -18.05
CA GLU A 201 14.76 -7.96 -18.68
C GLU A 201 13.57 -7.86 -17.72
N TYR A 202 12.39 -7.52 -18.26
CA TYR A 202 11.20 -7.27 -17.44
C TYR A 202 10.87 -8.41 -16.48
N ASP A 203 11.03 -9.68 -16.92
CA ASP A 203 10.75 -10.86 -16.10
C ASP A 203 11.73 -11.00 -14.92
N LEU A 204 12.96 -10.56 -15.07
CA LEU A 204 14.02 -10.66 -14.06
C LEU A 204 14.02 -9.45 -13.11
N ALA A 205 13.47 -8.31 -13.54
CA ALA A 205 13.44 -7.11 -12.73
C ALA A 205 12.64 -7.32 -11.43
N PRO A 206 13.12 -6.82 -10.28
CA PRO A 206 12.36 -6.87 -9.03
C PRO A 206 11.13 -5.98 -9.08
N GLU A 207 10.07 -6.39 -8.39
CA GLU A 207 8.81 -5.67 -8.26
C GLU A 207 8.94 -4.53 -7.25
N GLY A 208 8.67 -3.29 -7.66
CA GLY A 208 8.65 -2.14 -6.75
C GLY A 208 9.04 -0.82 -7.39
N VAL A 209 8.58 0.24 -6.76
CA VAL A 209 8.82 1.63 -7.13
C VAL A 209 9.10 2.48 -5.90
N ILE A 210 9.81 3.60 -6.08
CA ILE A 210 9.91 4.61 -5.03
C ILE A 210 8.67 5.51 -5.08
N SER A 211 8.02 5.71 -3.94
CA SER A 211 6.73 6.43 -3.87
C SER A 211 6.66 7.47 -2.78
N LEU A 212 7.52 7.46 -1.75
CA LEU A 212 7.38 8.38 -0.60
C LEU A 212 7.32 9.85 -1.02
N GLU A 213 8.13 10.27 -1.99
CA GLU A 213 8.17 11.65 -2.46
C GLU A 213 7.06 12.00 -3.47
N THR A 214 6.34 11.00 -3.98
CA THR A 214 5.29 11.16 -5.00
C THR A 214 3.89 10.80 -4.53
N SER A 215 3.75 10.03 -3.43
CA SER A 215 2.48 9.50 -2.93
C SER A 215 1.39 10.56 -2.79
N LEU A 216 1.68 11.69 -2.14
CA LEU A 216 0.71 12.76 -1.95
C LEU A 216 0.27 13.36 -3.29
N ASN A 217 1.23 13.67 -4.17
CA ASN A 217 0.94 14.29 -5.46
C ASN A 217 0.16 13.36 -6.39
N ILE A 218 0.54 12.08 -6.45
CA ILE A 218 -0.16 11.08 -7.28
C ILE A 218 -1.56 10.83 -6.74
N SER A 219 -1.72 10.68 -5.43
CA SER A 219 -3.03 10.50 -4.79
C SER A 219 -3.93 11.71 -5.05
N PHE A 220 -3.41 12.92 -4.89
CA PHE A 220 -4.14 14.15 -5.24
C PHE A 220 -4.54 14.17 -6.72
N LYS A 221 -3.60 13.89 -7.63
CA LYS A 221 -3.83 13.90 -9.07
C LYS A 221 -4.90 12.88 -9.50
N ALA A 222 -4.88 11.69 -8.89
CA ALA A 222 -5.86 10.63 -9.16
C ALA A 222 -7.27 10.96 -8.65
N LEU A 223 -7.36 11.58 -7.47
CA LEU A 223 -8.64 11.71 -6.76
C LEU A 223 -9.31 13.09 -6.93
N LYS A 224 -8.57 14.16 -7.28
CA LYS A 224 -9.07 15.55 -7.27
C LYS A 224 -10.30 15.81 -8.14
N ASN A 225 -10.50 15.00 -9.17
CA ASN A 225 -11.64 15.15 -10.10
C ASN A 225 -12.85 14.27 -9.72
N HIS A 226 -12.75 13.49 -8.65
CA HIS A 226 -13.87 12.67 -8.18
C HIS A 226 -14.90 13.57 -7.49
N GLU A 227 -16.19 13.33 -7.72
CA GLU A 227 -17.29 14.16 -7.19
C GLU A 227 -17.29 14.28 -5.64
N SER A 228 -16.86 13.22 -4.95
CA SER A 228 -16.78 13.19 -3.49
C SER A 228 -15.40 13.63 -2.96
N PHE A 229 -14.54 14.22 -3.78
CA PHE A 229 -13.23 14.68 -3.35
C PHE A 229 -13.33 15.84 -2.36
N SER A 230 -12.54 15.76 -1.30
CA SER A 230 -12.22 16.91 -0.45
C SER A 230 -10.80 16.76 0.09
N TRP A 231 -10.17 17.87 0.47
CA TRP A 231 -8.86 17.84 1.13
C TRP A 231 -8.88 17.03 2.43
N LEU A 232 -9.96 17.15 3.21
CA LEU A 232 -10.14 16.39 4.44
C LEU A 232 -10.18 14.88 4.15
N LYS A 233 -10.84 14.47 3.07
CA LYS A 233 -10.88 13.06 2.65
C LYS A 233 -9.48 12.55 2.28
N LEU A 234 -8.70 13.32 1.53
CA LEU A 234 -7.34 12.96 1.16
C LEU A 234 -6.43 12.83 2.39
N ILE A 235 -6.52 13.78 3.33
CA ILE A 235 -5.76 13.75 4.60
C ILE A 235 -6.19 12.55 5.45
N ASP A 236 -7.49 12.25 5.51
CA ASP A 236 -8.02 11.08 6.22
C ASP A 236 -7.41 9.77 5.66
N LEU A 237 -7.34 9.64 4.34
CA LEU A 237 -6.78 8.47 3.66
C LEU A 237 -5.26 8.31 3.84
N LEU A 238 -4.51 9.40 3.91
CA LEU A 238 -3.05 9.38 3.96
C LEU A 238 -2.47 9.48 5.38
N SER A 239 -3.24 9.94 6.36
CA SER A 239 -2.72 10.25 7.70
C SER A 239 -3.60 9.71 8.82
N LEU A 240 -4.84 10.17 8.95
CA LEU A 240 -5.67 9.88 10.13
C LEU A 240 -6.06 8.40 10.23
N LYS A 241 -6.52 7.79 9.14
CA LYS A 241 -6.92 6.38 9.14
C LYS A 241 -5.75 5.42 9.29
N PRO A 242 -4.61 5.58 8.58
CA PRO A 242 -3.42 4.77 8.85
C PRO A 242 -2.99 4.82 10.32
N SER A 243 -2.97 6.03 10.92
CA SER A 243 -2.64 6.22 12.33
C SER A 243 -3.59 5.43 13.26
N LYS A 244 -4.91 5.50 13.00
CA LYS A 244 -5.91 4.74 13.77
C LYS A 244 -5.78 3.23 13.60
N ILE A 245 -5.51 2.75 12.39
CA ILE A 245 -5.34 1.31 12.09
C ILE A 245 -4.14 0.76 12.88
N LEU A 246 -3.03 1.51 12.87
CA LEU A 246 -1.80 1.12 13.54
C LEU A 246 -1.76 1.51 15.03
N LYS A 247 -2.84 2.15 15.55
CA LYS A 247 -2.94 2.63 16.93
C LYS A 247 -1.82 3.58 17.34
N LEU A 248 -1.41 4.44 16.42
CA LEU A 248 -0.37 5.44 16.65
C LEU A 248 -0.96 6.70 17.30
N ASN A 249 -0.17 7.35 18.14
CA ASN A 249 -0.49 8.66 18.67
C ASN A 249 -0.02 9.71 17.65
N GLY A 250 -0.95 10.36 16.97
CA GLY A 250 -0.61 11.36 15.95
C GLY A 250 -1.79 11.69 15.04
N ALA A 251 -1.46 12.32 13.90
CA ALA A 251 -2.43 12.74 12.89
C ALA A 251 -3.52 13.70 13.40
N SER A 252 -3.21 14.52 14.44
CA SER A 252 -4.12 15.53 15.00
C SER A 252 -3.37 16.84 15.17
N LEU A 253 -4.08 17.97 14.97
CA LEU A 253 -3.60 19.33 15.24
C LEU A 253 -4.14 19.88 16.55
N GLU A 254 -4.60 19.02 17.47
CA GLU A 254 -5.13 19.43 18.76
C GLU A 254 -4.01 19.94 19.69
N PRO A 255 -4.29 20.93 20.57
CA PRO A 255 -3.33 21.40 21.54
C PRO A 255 -2.84 20.25 22.45
N GLY A 256 -1.52 20.16 22.64
CA GLY A 256 -0.88 19.09 23.42
C GLY A 256 -0.38 17.90 22.62
N MET A 257 -0.71 17.82 21.32
CA MET A 257 -0.15 16.81 20.41
C MET A 257 1.21 17.24 19.88
N ASN A 258 2.01 16.25 19.44
CA ASN A 258 3.27 16.54 18.75
C ASN A 258 3.01 17.33 17.46
N ALA A 259 3.80 18.37 17.24
CA ALA A 259 3.71 19.20 16.04
C ALA A 259 4.48 18.53 14.88
N ASP A 260 3.87 17.49 14.28
CA ASP A 260 4.33 16.83 13.07
C ASP A 260 3.42 17.29 11.93
N ILE A 261 3.84 18.33 11.17
CA ILE A 261 2.97 19.08 10.26
C ILE A 261 3.62 19.17 8.88
N VAL A 262 2.81 18.95 7.86
CA VAL A 262 3.17 19.21 6.46
C VAL A 262 2.36 20.40 5.95
N VAL A 263 3.05 21.39 5.37
CA VAL A 263 2.43 22.52 4.69
C VAL A 263 2.52 22.29 3.18
N TYR A 264 1.36 22.24 2.55
CA TYR A 264 1.23 21.91 1.12
C TYR A 264 0.52 23.03 0.37
N ASP A 265 1.13 23.51 -0.72
CA ASP A 265 0.50 24.48 -1.63
C ASP A 265 -0.05 23.75 -2.86
N PRO A 266 -1.39 23.62 -3.00
CA PRO A 266 -1.99 22.89 -4.11
C PRO A 266 -1.92 23.62 -5.46
N LYS A 267 -1.52 24.90 -5.49
CA LYS A 267 -1.49 25.72 -6.71
C LYS A 267 -0.16 25.68 -7.46
N VAL A 268 0.89 25.25 -6.79
CA VAL A 268 2.23 25.17 -7.41
C VAL A 268 2.23 24.08 -8.47
N LYS A 269 2.71 24.37 -9.66
CA LYS A 269 2.96 23.39 -10.72
C LYS A 269 4.45 23.19 -10.89
N TRP A 270 4.87 21.94 -10.99
CA TRP A 270 6.27 21.59 -11.14
C TRP A 270 6.43 20.27 -11.87
N VAL A 271 7.60 20.06 -12.46
CA VAL A 271 7.95 18.81 -13.14
C VAL A 271 8.76 17.95 -12.18
N TYR A 272 8.28 16.75 -11.92
CA TYR A 272 9.00 15.78 -11.12
C TYR A 272 10.18 15.23 -11.93
N GLN A 273 11.36 15.27 -11.33
CA GLN A 273 12.59 14.72 -11.88
C GLN A 273 13.19 13.76 -10.85
N LYS A 274 13.21 12.48 -11.16
CA LYS A 274 13.71 11.43 -10.25
C LYS A 274 15.16 11.65 -9.79
N GLN A 275 15.96 12.38 -10.59
CA GLN A 275 17.34 12.70 -10.23
C GLN A 275 17.44 13.65 -9.02
N ASN A 276 16.39 14.46 -8.79
CA ASN A 276 16.34 15.42 -7.69
C ASN A 276 15.77 14.83 -6.40
N ASN A 277 15.42 13.54 -6.38
CA ASN A 277 14.89 12.88 -5.19
C ASN A 277 15.95 12.77 -4.08
N TYR A 278 15.49 12.86 -2.84
CA TYR A 278 16.30 12.55 -1.65
C TYR A 278 16.70 11.07 -1.62
N SER A 279 15.84 10.17 -2.13
CA SER A 279 16.17 8.76 -2.28
C SER A 279 17.37 8.56 -3.22
N ASN A 280 18.30 7.70 -2.84
CA ASN A 280 19.38 7.24 -3.73
C ASN A 280 18.83 6.39 -4.89
N ALA A 281 17.76 5.62 -4.63
CA ALA A 281 17.07 4.86 -5.66
C ALA A 281 16.30 5.79 -6.62
N LYS A 282 16.25 5.39 -7.91
CA LYS A 282 15.65 6.19 -8.99
C LYS A 282 14.56 5.43 -9.76
N ASN A 283 14.08 4.31 -9.23
CA ASN A 283 13.05 3.45 -9.84
C ASN A 283 11.65 4.05 -9.70
N SER A 284 11.38 5.13 -10.41
CA SER A 284 10.08 5.83 -10.43
C SER A 284 9.47 5.82 -11.83
N PRO A 285 8.16 5.49 -11.97
CA PRO A 285 7.44 5.56 -13.24
C PRO A 285 7.02 6.99 -13.61
N TYR A 286 7.25 7.97 -12.74
CA TYR A 286 6.69 9.33 -12.85
C TYR A 286 7.70 10.38 -13.35
N ASP A 287 8.90 9.96 -13.78
CA ASP A 287 9.93 10.89 -14.26
C ASP A 287 9.40 11.81 -15.36
N ASN A 288 9.72 13.11 -15.26
CA ASN A 288 9.23 14.19 -16.15
C ASN A 288 7.71 14.42 -16.12
N MET A 289 6.99 13.86 -15.13
CA MET A 289 5.55 14.13 -14.96
C MET A 289 5.32 15.49 -14.33
N CYS A 290 4.31 16.21 -14.86
CA CYS A 290 3.85 17.46 -14.28
C CYS A 290 2.94 17.19 -13.07
N PHE A 291 3.32 17.73 -11.91
CA PHE A 291 2.53 17.65 -10.69
C PHE A 291 1.85 18.98 -10.37
N ASP A 292 0.63 18.88 -9.83
CA ASP A 292 -0.07 19.96 -9.16
C ASP A 292 0.17 19.85 -7.66
N GLY A 293 0.53 20.98 -7.04
CA GLY A 293 0.82 21.07 -5.62
C GLY A 293 2.21 20.63 -5.22
N LYS A 294 2.73 21.25 -4.16
CA LYS A 294 4.07 21.00 -3.64
C LYS A 294 4.07 21.12 -2.12
N VAL A 295 4.81 20.22 -1.45
CA VAL A 295 5.16 20.40 -0.04
C VAL A 295 6.14 21.55 0.05
N ILE A 296 5.81 22.59 0.79
CA ILE A 296 6.65 23.79 0.95
C ILE A 296 7.33 23.84 2.31
N ASN A 297 6.79 23.12 3.28
CA ASN A 297 7.37 23.05 4.61
C ASN A 297 7.03 21.73 5.30
N THR A 298 7.95 21.22 6.09
CA THR A 298 7.76 20.05 6.95
C THR A 298 8.29 20.38 8.35
N ILE A 299 7.41 20.23 9.34
CA ILE A 299 7.70 20.44 10.74
C ILE A 299 7.68 19.06 11.42
N HIS A 300 8.70 18.74 12.20
CA HIS A 300 8.79 17.51 12.95
C HIS A 300 9.12 17.80 14.39
N SER A 301 8.25 17.37 15.30
CA SER A 301 8.35 17.66 16.74
C SER A 301 8.52 19.15 17.05
N GLY A 302 7.85 20.03 16.30
CA GLY A 302 7.93 21.47 16.41
C GLY A 302 9.08 22.15 15.65
N ASP A 303 10.06 21.39 15.16
CA ASP A 303 11.19 21.92 14.41
C ASP A 303 10.93 21.94 12.89
N CYS A 304 11.14 23.07 12.24
CA CYS A 304 11.06 23.17 10.79
C CYS A 304 12.24 22.43 10.13
N LYS A 305 11.95 21.37 9.36
CA LYS A 305 12.97 20.51 8.72
C LYS A 305 13.15 20.77 7.23
N LEU A 306 12.11 21.25 6.56
CA LEU A 306 12.11 21.59 5.15
C LEU A 306 11.48 22.97 4.98
N ASN A 307 12.22 23.88 4.40
CA ASN A 307 11.75 25.20 4.02
C ASN A 307 12.16 25.42 2.56
N LEU A 308 11.28 25.05 1.63
CA LEU A 308 11.47 25.31 0.22
C LEU A 308 11.02 26.75 -0.06
N LYS A 309 11.99 27.62 -0.31
CA LYS A 309 11.72 28.98 -0.79
C LYS A 309 11.20 28.99 -2.22
#